data_c5f2ba139aaa24a221efcda61c8d1d1e
#
_entry.id   c5f2ba139aaa24a221efcda61c8d1d1e
#
_cell.length_a   1.000
_cell.length_b   1.000
_cell.length_c   1.000
_cell.angle_alpha   90.00
_cell.angle_beta   90.00
_cell.angle_gamma   90.00
#
_symmetry.space_group_name_H-M   'P 1'
#
loop_
_entity.id
_entity.type
_entity.pdbx_description
1 polymer ?
#
loop_
_entity_poly.entity_id
_entity_poly.type
_entity_poly.pdbx_seq_one_letter_code
_entity_poly.pdbx_strand_id
1 'polypeptide(L)'
;MIEPPLWLVILPIAATPLVYLIRRWGVAAHLAALVALLTGLLTWSFPPTNPIRLLGRPFLLNPLTQHVLALLFVMSAILFLVAWRLPQGWSFFPFGLILLGLSAVIAMSHHLGITALVMTLAAIGAAPIIQGGQPGSTRAAWRFLVMMFLALPFFLLAAWRVDLYREDAKNAIYLGQAALFLALGMSVWLATVPLHGWLTAVGAEAPPVVSAFVLTAFPLLALITLLQVLTEATWFTWLAQTGRLLLLGGLISAATGGLLAAVQRGLRPLLGYAALFDLGCLLVALATGGPDSALAFYAGLAARALGLALTGAATAAIRLAVGEDTFVGLRGTARTMPLATIAWLAGGFTLAGLPLTASFLPRWLLFHDLAQADARWVWLLVGAGVGVAIGYLRGLNAMLALPVESARRANLPNPDRLATAILVALGLLTLALGLFPQPLLQAAKQLLSLYPLPLL
;
A
#
# COMPACT_ATOMS: atom_id res chain seq x y z
N MET A 1 20.02 27.05 -9.37
CA MET A 1 18.57 26.93 -9.14
C MET A 1 18.28 25.46 -8.86
N ILE A 2 17.38 25.17 -7.90
CA ILE A 2 16.97 23.77 -7.60
C ILE A 2 16.14 23.26 -8.77
N GLU A 3 16.49 22.07 -9.29
CA GLU A 3 15.73 21.42 -10.35
C GLU A 3 14.28 21.16 -9.90
N PRO A 4 13.26 21.47 -10.73
CA PRO A 4 11.86 21.45 -10.30
C PRO A 4 11.41 20.15 -9.62
N PRO A 5 11.73 18.92 -10.08
CA PRO A 5 11.28 17.70 -9.43
C PRO A 5 11.85 17.47 -8.02
N LEU A 6 12.96 18.13 -7.66
CA LEU A 6 13.53 18.03 -6.31
C LEU A 6 12.64 18.65 -5.24
N TRP A 7 11.73 19.54 -5.61
CA TRP A 7 10.74 20.07 -4.67
C TRP A 7 9.82 19.01 -4.11
N LEU A 8 9.59 17.90 -4.83
CA LEU A 8 8.82 16.75 -4.34
C LEU A 8 9.50 16.05 -3.15
N VAL A 9 10.82 16.18 -3.05
CA VAL A 9 11.62 15.66 -1.92
C VAL A 9 11.77 16.74 -0.83
N ILE A 10 12.16 17.95 -1.24
CA ILE A 10 12.56 19.03 -0.32
C ILE A 10 11.37 19.53 0.49
N LEU A 11 10.20 19.74 -0.14
CA LEU A 11 9.04 20.34 0.51
C LEU A 11 8.54 19.52 1.72
N PRO A 12 8.28 18.19 1.61
CA PRO A 12 7.88 17.40 2.76
C PRO A 12 8.95 17.33 3.85
N ILE A 13 10.23 17.16 3.47
CA ILE A 13 11.33 17.05 4.44
C ILE A 13 11.56 18.38 5.15
N ALA A 14 11.55 19.51 4.44
CA ALA A 14 11.75 20.84 5.03
C ALA A 14 10.60 21.26 5.95
N ALA A 15 9.37 20.79 5.69
CA ALA A 15 8.23 21.05 6.58
C ALA A 15 8.28 20.22 7.88
N THR A 16 9.05 19.13 7.91
CA THR A 16 9.12 18.21 9.06
C THR A 16 9.52 18.88 10.38
N PRO A 17 10.60 19.71 10.47
CA PRO A 17 10.96 20.37 11.72
C PRO A 17 9.84 21.26 12.26
N LEU A 18 9.15 21.99 11.38
CA LEU A 18 8.03 22.84 11.77
C LEU A 18 6.87 22.01 12.32
N VAL A 19 6.47 20.96 11.61
CA VAL A 19 5.42 20.03 12.06
C VAL A 19 5.80 19.36 13.39
N TYR A 20 7.08 19.04 13.59
CA TYR A 20 7.56 18.46 14.85
C TYR A 20 7.46 19.47 16.01
N LEU A 21 7.81 20.73 15.79
CA LEU A 21 7.73 21.78 16.81
C LEU A 21 6.27 22.01 17.26
N ILE A 22 5.34 22.03 16.32
CA ILE A 22 3.91 22.26 16.59
C ILE A 22 3.11 20.96 16.85
N ARG A 23 3.77 19.80 16.98
CA ARG A 23 3.13 18.47 17.07
C ARG A 23 2.12 18.32 18.20
N ARG A 24 2.21 19.15 19.25
CA ARG A 24 1.26 19.17 20.37
C ARG A 24 -0.02 19.93 20.03
N TRP A 25 -0.04 20.66 18.95
CA TRP A 25 -1.18 21.46 18.51
C TRP A 25 -1.91 20.75 17.36
N GLY A 26 -3.23 20.84 17.32
CA GLY A 26 -4.03 20.24 16.25
C GLY A 26 -3.68 20.77 14.86
N VAL A 27 -3.03 21.91 14.75
CA VAL A 27 -2.56 22.54 13.52
C VAL A 27 -1.49 21.68 12.80
N ALA A 28 -0.74 20.85 13.52
CA ALA A 28 0.30 19.98 12.94
C ALA A 28 -0.26 19.03 11.86
N ALA A 29 -1.44 18.47 12.11
CA ALA A 29 -2.11 17.58 11.16
C ALA A 29 -2.53 18.32 9.88
N HIS A 30 -3.08 19.52 10.02
CA HIS A 30 -3.50 20.34 8.88
C HIS A 30 -2.31 20.78 8.04
N LEU A 31 -1.21 21.20 8.68
CA LEU A 31 0.01 21.57 7.98
C LEU A 31 0.61 20.36 7.24
N ALA A 32 0.67 19.19 7.89
CA ALA A 32 1.16 17.98 7.26
C ALA A 32 0.27 17.57 6.06
N ALA A 33 -1.06 17.64 6.21
CA ALA A 33 -2.01 17.35 5.14
C ALA A 33 -1.88 18.36 3.98
N LEU A 34 -1.76 19.65 4.30
CA LEU A 34 -1.56 20.70 3.29
C LEU A 34 -0.27 20.49 2.50
N VAL A 35 0.85 20.22 3.19
CA VAL A 35 2.14 19.95 2.56
C VAL A 35 2.05 18.72 1.66
N ALA A 36 1.45 17.62 2.14
CA ALA A 36 1.26 16.41 1.33
C ALA A 36 0.39 16.70 0.10
N LEU A 37 -0.73 17.41 0.26
CA LEU A 37 -1.62 17.77 -0.85
C LEU A 37 -0.92 18.66 -1.87
N LEU A 38 -0.25 19.73 -1.43
CA LEU A 38 0.50 20.63 -2.32
C LEU A 38 1.61 19.87 -3.07
N THR A 39 2.34 18.99 -2.39
CA THR A 39 3.36 18.16 -3.04
C THR A 39 2.73 17.23 -4.08
N GLY A 40 1.56 16.63 -3.77
CA GLY A 40 0.80 15.82 -4.72
C GLY A 40 0.33 16.59 -5.95
N LEU A 41 -0.14 17.82 -5.78
CA LEU A 41 -0.52 18.69 -6.90
C LEU A 41 0.69 19.13 -7.74
N LEU A 42 1.82 19.39 -7.08
CA LEU A 42 3.08 19.76 -7.76
C LEU A 42 3.59 18.64 -8.68
N THR A 43 3.28 17.36 -8.40
CA THR A 43 3.69 16.27 -9.30
C THR A 43 3.16 16.46 -10.73
N TRP A 44 1.96 17.02 -10.87
CA TRP A 44 1.32 17.28 -12.17
C TRP A 44 1.82 18.56 -12.84
N SER A 45 2.34 19.50 -12.05
CA SER A 45 2.84 20.79 -12.57
C SER A 45 4.21 20.66 -13.22
N PHE A 46 4.94 19.58 -12.93
CA PHE A 46 6.27 19.34 -13.52
C PHE A 46 6.13 18.47 -14.76
N PRO A 47 6.55 18.94 -15.95
CA PRO A 47 6.58 18.09 -17.14
C PRO A 47 7.55 16.92 -16.91
N PRO A 48 7.33 15.76 -17.57
CA PRO A 48 8.31 14.69 -17.60
C PRO A 48 9.63 15.24 -18.10
N THR A 49 10.61 15.31 -17.22
CA THR A 49 11.88 16.02 -17.50
C THR A 49 12.96 15.05 -17.96
N ASN A 50 14.00 15.61 -18.60
CA ASN A 50 15.25 14.90 -18.80
C ASN A 50 15.82 14.41 -17.47
N PRO A 51 16.57 13.29 -17.46
CA PRO A 51 17.14 12.76 -16.20
C PRO A 51 18.00 13.80 -15.49
N ILE A 52 17.66 14.07 -14.24
CA ILE A 52 18.49 14.88 -13.33
C ILE A 52 19.60 13.97 -12.83
N ARG A 53 20.85 14.44 -12.85
CA ARG A 53 21.96 13.68 -12.30
C ARG A 53 22.27 14.11 -10.88
N LEU A 54 21.99 13.24 -9.92
CA LEU A 54 22.40 13.42 -8.52
C LEU A 54 23.42 12.34 -8.16
N LEU A 55 24.54 12.75 -7.58
CA LEU A 55 25.64 11.83 -7.25
C LEU A 55 26.10 10.97 -8.46
N GLY A 56 26.05 11.54 -9.66
CA GLY A 56 26.39 10.84 -10.90
C GLY A 56 25.35 9.82 -11.41
N ARG A 57 24.19 9.70 -10.74
CA ARG A 57 23.13 8.73 -11.11
C ARG A 57 21.89 9.46 -11.61
N PRO A 58 21.13 8.85 -12.57
CA PRO A 58 19.93 9.45 -13.12
C PRO A 58 18.75 9.34 -12.14
N PHE A 59 18.03 10.46 -11.99
CA PHE A 59 16.73 10.55 -11.34
C PHE A 59 15.74 11.08 -12.37
N LEU A 60 14.65 10.34 -12.57
CA LEU A 60 13.69 10.64 -13.63
C LEU A 60 12.27 10.72 -13.07
N LEU A 61 11.58 11.81 -13.38
CA LEU A 61 10.16 11.94 -13.13
C LEU A 61 9.40 11.56 -14.40
N ASN A 62 9.13 10.27 -14.57
CA ASN A 62 8.34 9.76 -15.68
C ASN A 62 6.82 9.79 -15.37
N PRO A 63 5.92 9.60 -16.35
CA PRO A 63 4.47 9.63 -16.13
C PRO A 63 4.00 8.63 -15.07
N LEU A 64 4.57 7.42 -14.99
CA LEU A 64 4.25 6.44 -13.96
C LEU A 64 4.60 6.97 -12.57
N THR A 65 5.81 7.47 -12.40
CA THR A 65 6.28 8.06 -11.14
C THR A 65 5.39 9.22 -10.69
N GLN A 66 4.98 10.09 -11.64
CA GLN A 66 4.06 11.20 -11.35
C GLN A 66 2.73 10.71 -10.77
N HIS A 67 2.07 9.76 -11.43
CA HIS A 67 0.76 9.25 -11.00
C HIS A 67 0.85 8.52 -9.64
N VAL A 68 1.89 7.71 -9.46
CA VAL A 68 2.10 6.97 -8.22
C VAL A 68 2.40 7.91 -7.05
N LEU A 69 3.25 8.91 -7.24
CA LEU A 69 3.55 9.91 -6.21
C LEU A 69 2.32 10.78 -5.91
N ALA A 70 1.58 11.22 -6.93
CA ALA A 70 0.33 11.96 -6.72
C ALA A 70 -0.68 11.15 -5.90
N LEU A 71 -0.88 9.87 -6.23
CA LEU A 71 -1.74 8.96 -5.48
C LEU A 71 -1.27 8.84 -4.03
N LEU A 72 0.02 8.60 -3.81
CA LEU A 72 0.59 8.44 -2.46
C LEU A 72 0.44 9.72 -1.63
N PHE A 73 0.78 10.88 -2.19
CA PHE A 73 0.71 12.16 -1.50
C PHE A 73 -0.74 12.56 -1.17
N VAL A 74 -1.67 12.42 -2.12
CA VAL A 74 -3.09 12.72 -1.90
C VAL A 74 -3.71 11.79 -0.85
N MET A 75 -3.46 10.48 -0.94
CA MET A 75 -3.92 9.53 0.07
C MET A 75 -3.33 9.83 1.44
N SER A 76 -2.05 10.22 1.51
CA SER A 76 -1.41 10.61 2.76
C SER A 76 -2.00 11.88 3.35
N ALA A 77 -2.35 12.88 2.53
CA ALA A 77 -3.04 14.08 2.98
C ALA A 77 -4.38 13.75 3.64
N ILE A 78 -5.15 12.84 3.03
CA ILE A 78 -6.42 12.35 3.59
C ILE A 78 -6.17 11.64 4.93
N LEU A 79 -5.18 10.74 5.00
CA LEU A 79 -4.86 10.02 6.22
C LEU A 79 -4.35 10.95 7.33
N PHE A 80 -3.62 12.01 7.02
CA PHE A 80 -3.20 13.03 8.01
C PHE A 80 -4.42 13.80 8.54
N LEU A 81 -5.39 14.15 7.70
CA LEU A 81 -6.65 14.78 8.15
C LEU A 81 -7.47 13.84 9.04
N VAL A 82 -7.55 12.55 8.69
CA VAL A 82 -8.20 11.53 9.54
C VAL A 82 -7.49 11.42 10.88
N ALA A 83 -6.16 11.38 10.89
CA ALA A 83 -5.35 11.26 12.10
C ALA A 83 -5.42 12.48 13.02
N TRP A 84 -5.87 13.62 12.54
CA TRP A 84 -6.13 14.79 13.38
C TRP A 84 -7.19 14.51 14.45
N ARG A 85 -8.25 13.80 14.08
CA ARG A 85 -9.36 13.45 14.97
C ARG A 85 -9.23 12.05 15.59
N LEU A 86 -8.42 11.20 14.95
CA LEU A 86 -8.17 9.83 15.38
C LEU A 86 -6.68 9.67 15.73
N PRO A 87 -6.24 10.00 16.94
CA PRO A 87 -4.82 10.06 17.31
C PRO A 87 -4.07 8.76 17.00
N GLN A 88 -2.96 8.88 16.27
CA GLN A 88 -2.10 7.74 15.86
C GLN A 88 -0.70 7.80 16.49
N GLY A 89 -0.50 8.66 17.46
CA GLY A 89 0.80 8.95 18.06
C GLY A 89 1.44 10.23 17.50
N TRP A 90 2.29 10.86 18.32
CA TRP A 90 2.91 12.16 17.99
C TRP A 90 3.89 12.10 16.81
N SER A 91 4.44 10.92 16.55
CA SER A 91 5.44 10.70 15.50
C SER A 91 4.85 10.64 14.10
N PHE A 92 3.54 10.39 13.94
CA PHE A 92 2.93 10.11 12.65
C PHE A 92 3.12 11.24 11.63
N PHE A 93 2.85 12.50 12.01
CA PHE A 93 2.93 13.61 11.07
C PHE A 93 4.37 13.92 10.63
N PRO A 94 5.35 14.14 11.55
CA PRO A 94 6.70 14.50 11.13
C PRO A 94 7.40 13.35 10.37
N PHE A 95 7.34 12.12 10.88
CA PHE A 95 7.95 10.99 10.18
C PHE A 95 7.20 10.60 8.90
N GLY A 96 5.89 10.79 8.86
CA GLY A 96 5.11 10.61 7.64
C GLY A 96 5.55 11.55 6.52
N LEU A 97 5.85 12.82 6.82
CA LEU A 97 6.40 13.77 5.84
C LEU A 97 7.80 13.37 5.37
N ILE A 98 8.68 12.91 6.28
CA ILE A 98 9.99 12.36 5.89
C ILE A 98 9.79 11.19 4.92
N LEU A 99 8.89 10.27 5.25
CA LEU A 99 8.59 9.12 4.39
C LEU A 99 8.09 9.53 3.01
N LEU A 100 7.26 10.58 2.91
CA LEU A 100 6.80 11.10 1.63
C LEU A 100 7.95 11.66 0.79
N GLY A 101 8.87 12.43 1.39
CA GLY A 101 10.05 12.93 0.70
C GLY A 101 10.98 11.80 0.25
N LEU A 102 11.23 10.79 1.10
CA LEU A 102 12.00 9.60 0.73
C LEU A 102 11.30 8.76 -0.35
N SER A 103 9.97 8.70 -0.33
CA SER A 103 9.19 8.03 -1.38
C SER A 103 9.39 8.66 -2.75
N ALA A 104 9.51 10.00 -2.82
CA ALA A 104 9.83 10.69 -4.07
C ALA A 104 11.23 10.31 -4.57
N VAL A 105 12.23 10.21 -3.68
CA VAL A 105 13.58 9.76 -4.04
C VAL A 105 13.55 8.32 -4.57
N ILE A 106 12.86 7.41 -3.89
CA ILE A 106 12.72 5.99 -4.29
C ILE A 106 12.08 5.89 -5.67
N ALA A 107 10.96 6.57 -5.87
CA ALA A 107 10.19 6.48 -7.11
C ALA A 107 10.90 7.11 -8.32
N MET A 108 11.72 8.15 -8.12
CA MET A 108 12.49 8.79 -9.18
C MET A 108 13.85 8.13 -9.44
N SER A 109 14.35 7.29 -8.52
CA SER A 109 15.65 6.65 -8.65
C SER A 109 15.60 5.48 -9.64
N HIS A 110 16.50 5.49 -10.62
CA HIS A 110 16.69 4.41 -11.58
C HIS A 110 17.96 3.57 -11.28
N HIS A 111 18.40 3.58 -10.02
CA HIS A 111 19.58 2.82 -9.58
C HIS A 111 19.25 1.95 -8.37
N LEU A 112 19.24 0.61 -8.57
CA LEU A 112 18.83 -0.37 -7.56
C LEU A 112 19.48 -0.17 -6.19
N GLY A 113 20.79 0.09 -6.15
CA GLY A 113 21.51 0.29 -4.87
C GLY A 113 21.03 1.52 -4.11
N ILE A 114 20.80 2.66 -4.81
CA ILE A 114 20.29 3.89 -4.18
C ILE A 114 18.85 3.66 -3.71
N THR A 115 18.01 3.07 -4.55
CA THR A 115 16.62 2.74 -4.20
C THR A 115 16.56 1.88 -2.95
N ALA A 116 17.40 0.84 -2.85
CA ALA A 116 17.45 -0.05 -1.71
C ALA A 116 17.92 0.65 -0.42
N LEU A 117 18.95 1.50 -0.51
CA LEU A 117 19.43 2.29 0.63
C LEU A 117 18.36 3.25 1.12
N VAL A 118 17.70 3.99 0.21
CA VAL A 118 16.66 4.97 0.59
C VAL A 118 15.41 4.26 1.11
N MET A 119 15.05 3.10 0.56
CA MET A 119 13.95 2.27 1.08
C MET A 119 14.24 1.79 2.51
N THR A 120 15.49 1.41 2.79
CA THR A 120 15.90 1.03 4.15
C THR A 120 15.88 2.23 5.10
N LEU A 121 16.30 3.42 4.63
CA LEU A 121 16.20 4.66 5.39
C LEU A 121 14.72 5.02 5.67
N ALA A 122 13.85 4.86 4.68
CA ALA A 122 12.42 5.03 4.84
C ALA A 122 11.85 4.04 5.88
N ALA A 123 12.32 2.79 5.90
CA ALA A 123 11.92 1.81 6.90
C ALA A 123 12.33 2.21 8.32
N ILE A 124 13.52 2.79 8.51
CA ILE A 124 13.95 3.36 9.80
C ILE A 124 12.99 4.48 10.21
N GLY A 125 12.63 5.37 9.30
CA GLY A 125 11.64 6.43 9.55
C GLY A 125 10.23 5.92 9.84
N ALA A 126 9.86 4.74 9.30
CA ALA A 126 8.56 4.13 9.55
C ALA A 126 8.44 3.44 10.92
N ALA A 127 9.53 2.95 11.49
CA ALA A 127 9.51 2.21 12.76
C ALA A 127 8.87 3.00 13.92
N PRO A 128 9.18 4.29 14.16
CA PRO A 128 8.54 5.09 15.21
C PRO A 128 7.03 5.27 15.02
N ILE A 129 6.55 5.35 13.77
CA ILE A 129 5.12 5.49 13.51
C ILE A 129 4.39 4.16 13.64
N ILE A 130 5.01 3.03 13.26
CA ILE A 130 4.46 1.69 13.45
C ILE A 130 4.28 1.40 14.94
N GLN A 131 5.23 1.81 15.78
CA GLN A 131 5.12 1.68 17.23
C GLN A 131 4.08 2.64 17.83
N GLY A 132 3.75 3.75 17.16
CA GLY A 132 2.70 4.69 17.55
C GLY A 132 2.94 5.43 18.87
N GLY A 133 4.17 5.42 19.41
CA GLY A 133 4.51 6.09 20.68
C GLY A 133 3.81 5.52 21.91
N GLN A 134 3.16 4.35 21.80
CA GLN A 134 2.46 3.69 22.91
C GLN A 134 3.38 2.68 23.60
N PRO A 135 3.34 2.56 24.92
CA PRO A 135 3.96 1.45 25.61
C PRO A 135 3.24 0.16 25.20
N GLY A 136 3.96 -0.77 24.60
CA GLY A 136 3.36 -2.01 24.09
C GLY A 136 4.29 -2.80 23.20
N SER A 137 3.72 -3.65 22.36
CA SER A 137 4.48 -4.52 21.48
C SER A 137 5.29 -3.73 20.46
N THR A 138 6.60 -3.90 20.50
CA THR A 138 7.53 -3.41 19.45
C THR A 138 7.72 -4.42 18.31
N ARG A 139 6.99 -5.55 18.34
CA ARG A 139 7.21 -6.70 17.44
C ARG A 139 6.98 -6.34 15.98
N ALA A 140 5.91 -5.58 15.68
CA ALA A 140 5.64 -5.18 14.31
C ALA A 140 6.75 -4.28 13.74
N ALA A 141 7.19 -3.27 14.51
CA ALA A 141 8.29 -2.39 14.11
C ALA A 141 9.59 -3.17 13.88
N TRP A 142 9.95 -4.10 14.79
CA TRP A 142 11.10 -4.95 14.65
C TRP A 142 11.00 -5.89 13.45
N ARG A 143 9.89 -6.60 13.27
CA ARG A 143 9.69 -7.49 12.11
C ARG A 143 9.79 -6.72 10.81
N PHE A 144 9.17 -5.54 10.76
CA PHE A 144 9.24 -4.67 9.60
C PHE A 144 10.69 -4.25 9.29
N LEU A 145 11.42 -3.73 10.29
CA LEU A 145 12.83 -3.34 10.13
C LEU A 145 13.71 -4.52 9.69
N VAL A 146 13.63 -5.65 10.39
CA VAL A 146 14.43 -6.84 10.05
C VAL A 146 14.19 -7.27 8.60
N MET A 147 12.95 -7.29 8.14
CA MET A 147 12.64 -7.66 6.76
C MET A 147 13.16 -6.63 5.76
N MET A 148 13.00 -5.33 6.01
CA MET A 148 13.53 -4.29 5.12
C MET A 148 15.07 -4.31 5.06
N PHE A 149 15.74 -4.54 6.20
CA PHE A 149 17.19 -4.72 6.25
C PHE A 149 17.65 -6.02 5.58
N LEU A 150 16.88 -7.10 5.67
CA LEU A 150 17.17 -8.35 4.98
C LEU A 150 17.14 -8.20 3.46
N ALA A 151 16.29 -7.35 2.93
CA ALA A 151 16.21 -7.09 1.49
C ALA A 151 17.45 -6.33 0.96
N LEU A 152 18.03 -5.43 1.77
CA LEU A 152 19.11 -4.54 1.34
C LEU A 152 20.31 -5.28 0.72
N PRO A 153 20.93 -6.30 1.36
CA PRO A 153 22.07 -7.00 0.78
C PRO A 153 21.73 -7.67 -0.56
N PHE A 154 20.52 -8.17 -0.73
CA PHE A 154 20.11 -8.77 -2.00
C PHE A 154 20.09 -7.74 -3.13
N PHE A 155 19.57 -6.54 -2.91
CA PHE A 155 19.61 -5.49 -3.93
C PHE A 155 21.00 -4.97 -4.21
N LEU A 156 21.87 -4.85 -3.19
CA LEU A 156 23.25 -4.44 -3.37
C LEU A 156 24.04 -5.49 -4.16
N LEU A 157 23.84 -6.78 -3.85
CA LEU A 157 24.45 -7.89 -4.59
C LEU A 157 23.93 -7.94 -6.04
N ALA A 158 22.63 -7.71 -6.26
CA ALA A 158 22.06 -7.64 -7.61
C ALA A 158 22.71 -6.50 -8.41
N ALA A 159 22.79 -5.28 -7.83
CA ALA A 159 23.42 -4.14 -8.46
C ALA A 159 24.90 -4.41 -8.79
N TRP A 160 25.65 -4.98 -7.86
CA TRP A 160 27.04 -5.35 -8.07
C TRP A 160 27.21 -6.37 -9.19
N ARG A 161 26.34 -7.40 -9.28
CA ARG A 161 26.42 -8.39 -10.38
C ARG A 161 26.10 -7.76 -11.74
N VAL A 162 25.20 -6.81 -11.79
CA VAL A 162 24.93 -6.04 -13.02
C VAL A 162 26.16 -5.21 -13.42
N ASP A 163 26.84 -4.58 -12.48
CA ASP A 163 28.06 -3.82 -12.76
C ASP A 163 29.19 -4.72 -13.26
N LEU A 164 29.40 -5.90 -12.66
CA LEU A 164 30.38 -6.90 -13.15
C LEU A 164 30.05 -7.37 -14.59
N TYR A 165 28.77 -7.55 -14.92
CA TYR A 165 28.35 -7.88 -16.30
C TYR A 165 28.69 -6.77 -17.28
N ARG A 166 28.61 -5.49 -16.88
CA ARG A 166 29.00 -4.36 -17.73
C ARG A 166 30.49 -4.35 -18.05
N GLU A 167 31.33 -4.86 -17.14
CA GLU A 167 32.78 -5.00 -17.33
C GLU A 167 33.12 -6.23 -18.18
N ASP A 168 32.40 -7.35 -17.99
CA ASP A 168 32.60 -8.61 -18.73
C ASP A 168 31.25 -9.12 -19.27
N ALA A 169 30.79 -8.53 -20.37
CA ALA A 169 29.52 -8.86 -21.03
C ALA A 169 29.45 -10.28 -21.63
N LYS A 170 30.57 -11.04 -21.64
CA LYS A 170 30.61 -12.42 -22.14
C LYS A 170 30.13 -13.42 -21.07
N ASN A 171 30.12 -13.02 -19.80
CA ASN A 171 29.76 -13.90 -18.70
C ASN A 171 28.32 -13.74 -18.25
N ALA A 172 27.39 -14.42 -18.92
CA ALA A 172 25.96 -14.38 -18.60
C ALA A 172 25.61 -14.90 -17.18
N ILE A 173 26.53 -15.57 -16.49
CA ILE A 173 26.33 -16.07 -15.12
C ILE A 173 26.03 -14.90 -14.16
N TYR A 174 26.66 -13.73 -14.38
CA TYR A 174 26.42 -12.55 -13.55
C TYR A 174 24.98 -12.07 -13.61
N LEU A 175 24.34 -12.12 -14.78
CA LEU A 175 22.92 -11.74 -14.92
C LEU A 175 21.98 -12.74 -14.24
N GLY A 176 22.27 -14.05 -14.34
CA GLY A 176 21.49 -15.07 -13.62
C GLY A 176 21.54 -14.89 -12.10
N GLN A 177 22.75 -14.58 -11.58
CA GLN A 177 22.92 -14.27 -10.15
C GLN A 177 22.22 -12.96 -9.75
N ALA A 178 22.32 -11.91 -10.59
CA ALA A 178 21.63 -10.65 -10.36
C ALA A 178 20.11 -10.86 -10.28
N ALA A 179 19.54 -11.66 -11.20
CA ALA A 179 18.12 -11.98 -11.20
C ALA A 179 17.67 -12.73 -9.94
N LEU A 180 18.46 -13.70 -9.48
CA LEU A 180 18.17 -14.42 -8.24
C LEU A 180 18.15 -13.48 -7.03
N PHE A 181 19.18 -12.66 -6.86
CA PHE A 181 19.24 -11.69 -5.76
C PHE A 181 18.11 -10.67 -5.84
N LEU A 182 17.80 -10.16 -7.03
CA LEU A 182 16.71 -9.25 -7.26
C LEU A 182 15.35 -9.88 -6.90
N ALA A 183 15.10 -11.12 -7.33
CA ALA A 183 13.88 -11.85 -6.99
C ALA A 183 13.74 -12.06 -5.48
N LEU A 184 14.82 -12.39 -4.76
CA LEU A 184 14.82 -12.53 -3.30
C LEU A 184 14.52 -11.18 -2.61
N GLY A 185 15.19 -10.10 -3.02
CA GLY A 185 14.97 -8.76 -2.48
C GLY A 185 13.52 -8.27 -2.71
N MET A 186 13.01 -8.44 -3.93
CA MET A 186 11.63 -8.10 -4.30
C MET A 186 10.61 -8.94 -3.53
N SER A 187 10.88 -10.23 -3.31
CA SER A 187 10.01 -11.11 -2.52
C SER A 187 9.82 -10.60 -1.09
N VAL A 188 10.85 -10.02 -0.49
CA VAL A 188 10.75 -9.38 0.83
C VAL A 188 9.93 -8.09 0.77
N TRP A 189 10.24 -7.18 -0.16
CA TRP A 189 9.54 -5.89 -0.26
C TRP A 189 8.07 -6.04 -0.62
N LEU A 190 7.76 -6.97 -1.51
CA LEU A 190 6.39 -7.29 -1.94
C LEU A 190 5.67 -8.23 -0.97
N ALA A 191 6.27 -8.55 0.17
CA ALA A 191 5.68 -9.43 1.18
C ALA A 191 5.11 -10.73 0.59
N THR A 192 5.80 -11.33 -0.39
CA THR A 192 5.36 -12.62 -0.94
C THR A 192 5.54 -13.73 0.09
N VAL A 193 4.64 -14.68 0.11
CA VAL A 193 4.75 -15.84 1.01
C VAL A 193 5.98 -16.67 0.63
N PRO A 194 6.84 -17.02 1.61
CA PRO A 194 6.69 -16.96 3.08
C PRO A 194 7.13 -15.65 3.75
N LEU A 195 7.65 -14.65 3.02
CA LEU A 195 8.27 -13.43 3.57
C LEU A 195 7.25 -12.32 3.91
N HIS A 196 5.96 -12.64 3.96
CA HIS A 196 4.85 -11.72 4.19
C HIS A 196 4.71 -11.23 5.64
N GLY A 197 5.50 -11.77 6.57
CA GLY A 197 5.30 -11.59 8.01
C GLY A 197 5.36 -10.14 8.50
N TRP A 198 6.08 -9.25 7.82
CA TRP A 198 6.12 -7.83 8.17
C TRP A 198 4.80 -7.11 7.85
N LEU A 199 4.19 -7.41 6.70
CA LEU A 199 2.97 -6.77 6.23
C LEU A 199 1.79 -7.09 7.18
N THR A 200 1.62 -8.37 7.51
CA THR A 200 0.56 -8.82 8.43
C THR A 200 0.81 -8.35 9.85
N ALA A 201 2.07 -8.26 10.31
CA ALA A 201 2.40 -7.73 11.63
C ALA A 201 2.10 -6.23 11.73
N VAL A 202 2.44 -5.42 10.72
CA VAL A 202 2.07 -3.99 10.65
C VAL A 202 0.56 -3.83 10.68
N GLY A 203 -0.18 -4.62 9.89
CA GLY A 203 -1.65 -4.61 9.91
C GLY A 203 -2.22 -4.92 11.29
N ALA A 204 -1.63 -5.88 12.02
CA ALA A 204 -2.15 -6.34 13.31
C ALA A 204 -1.78 -5.46 14.51
N GLU A 205 -0.61 -4.84 14.53
CA GLU A 205 -0.09 -4.19 15.73
C GLU A 205 0.03 -2.66 15.63
N ALA A 206 0.30 -2.10 14.41
CA ALA A 206 0.42 -0.65 14.25
C ALA A 206 -0.92 0.07 14.45
N PRO A 207 -0.91 1.37 14.77
CA PRO A 207 -2.13 2.17 14.79
C PRO A 207 -2.84 2.10 13.41
N PRO A 208 -4.18 1.99 13.36
CA PRO A 208 -4.87 1.59 12.12
C PRO A 208 -4.66 2.53 10.93
N VAL A 209 -4.58 3.86 11.15
CA VAL A 209 -4.30 4.83 10.06
C VAL A 209 -2.85 4.72 9.61
N VAL A 210 -1.92 4.45 10.54
CA VAL A 210 -0.51 4.18 10.22
C VAL A 210 -0.39 2.88 9.43
N SER A 211 -1.15 1.82 9.80
CA SER A 211 -1.20 0.58 9.02
C SER A 211 -1.64 0.86 7.59
N ALA A 212 -2.72 1.63 7.39
CA ALA A 212 -3.18 2.00 6.05
C ALA A 212 -2.11 2.76 5.26
N PHE A 213 -1.41 3.70 5.89
CA PHE A 213 -0.32 4.47 5.28
C PHE A 213 0.86 3.58 4.86
N VAL A 214 1.38 2.76 5.79
CA VAL A 214 2.56 1.90 5.55
C VAL A 214 2.24 0.79 4.54
N LEU A 215 1.06 0.15 4.66
CA LEU A 215 0.60 -0.91 3.74
C LEU A 215 0.24 -0.38 2.35
N THR A 216 0.07 0.93 2.19
CA THR A 216 -0.05 1.59 0.89
C THR A 216 1.33 1.95 0.36
N ALA A 217 2.14 2.69 1.13
CA ALA A 217 3.38 3.30 0.66
C ALA A 217 4.44 2.26 0.26
N PHE A 218 4.79 1.33 1.15
CA PHE A 218 5.90 0.40 0.90
C PHE A 218 5.62 -0.59 -0.24
N PRO A 219 4.45 -1.27 -0.31
CA PRO A 219 4.16 -2.11 -1.47
C PRO A 219 4.04 -1.34 -2.78
N LEU A 220 3.52 -0.10 -2.75
CA LEU A 220 3.43 0.74 -3.95
C LEU A 220 4.82 1.11 -4.47
N LEU A 221 5.75 1.50 -3.58
CA LEU A 221 7.14 1.79 -3.93
C LEU A 221 7.88 0.53 -4.42
N ALA A 222 7.62 -0.62 -3.83
CA ALA A 222 8.16 -1.90 -4.30
C ALA A 222 7.65 -2.26 -5.71
N LEU A 223 6.35 -2.07 -5.97
CA LEU A 223 5.75 -2.32 -7.28
C LEU A 223 6.28 -1.37 -8.35
N ILE A 224 6.43 -0.07 -8.06
CA ILE A 224 7.03 0.87 -9.04
C ILE A 224 8.48 0.52 -9.33
N THR A 225 9.26 0.16 -8.29
CA THR A 225 10.65 -0.29 -8.49
C THR A 225 10.72 -1.57 -9.32
N LEU A 226 9.82 -2.52 -9.08
CA LEU A 226 9.71 -3.73 -9.90
C LEU A 226 9.39 -3.39 -11.36
N LEU A 227 8.43 -2.51 -11.61
CA LEU A 227 8.08 -2.06 -12.96
C LEU A 227 9.26 -1.39 -13.67
N GLN A 228 10.00 -0.52 -12.99
CA GLN A 228 11.19 0.12 -13.53
C GLN A 228 12.25 -0.93 -13.93
N VAL A 229 12.46 -1.93 -13.07
CA VAL A 229 13.38 -3.03 -13.38
C VAL A 229 12.90 -3.85 -14.58
N LEU A 230 11.62 -4.20 -14.64
CA LEU A 230 11.06 -4.99 -15.73
C LEU A 230 11.11 -4.27 -17.08
N THR A 231 11.01 -2.93 -17.08
CA THR A 231 11.05 -2.14 -18.33
C THR A 231 12.47 -1.80 -18.76
N GLU A 232 13.40 -1.58 -17.85
CA GLU A 232 14.76 -1.14 -18.15
C GLU A 232 15.76 -2.30 -18.28
N ALA A 233 15.58 -3.33 -17.45
CA ALA A 233 16.44 -4.50 -17.43
C ALA A 233 15.84 -5.63 -18.29
N THR A 234 15.88 -5.48 -19.61
CA THR A 234 15.36 -6.48 -20.56
C THR A 234 15.91 -7.89 -20.33
N TRP A 235 17.15 -8.00 -19.83
CA TRP A 235 17.76 -9.27 -19.45
C TRP A 235 17.00 -9.99 -18.32
N PHE A 236 16.30 -9.24 -17.46
CA PHE A 236 15.55 -9.83 -16.36
C PHE A 236 14.25 -10.50 -16.85
N THR A 237 13.62 -9.94 -17.88
CA THR A 237 12.43 -10.54 -18.52
C THR A 237 12.77 -11.76 -19.36
N TRP A 238 13.98 -11.80 -19.96
CA TRP A 238 14.45 -12.94 -20.74
C TRP A 238 14.74 -14.19 -19.90
N LEU A 239 14.98 -14.04 -18.61
CA LEU A 239 14.98 -15.17 -17.70
C LEU A 239 13.53 -15.64 -17.57
N ALA A 240 13.11 -16.51 -18.48
CA ALA A 240 11.75 -17.00 -18.78
C ALA A 240 10.91 -17.48 -17.56
N GLN A 241 11.38 -17.23 -16.35
CA GLN A 241 10.75 -17.61 -15.10
C GLN A 241 10.20 -16.45 -14.29
N THR A 242 10.47 -15.18 -14.67
CA THR A 242 10.06 -14.01 -13.88
C THR A 242 8.54 -13.91 -13.80
N GLY A 243 7.85 -14.01 -14.93
CA GLY A 243 6.39 -14.02 -14.96
C GLY A 243 5.80 -15.18 -14.15
N ARG A 244 6.40 -16.39 -14.27
CA ARG A 244 5.97 -17.55 -13.49
C ARG A 244 6.20 -17.40 -12.00
N LEU A 245 7.31 -16.82 -11.57
CA LEU A 245 7.59 -16.54 -10.15
C LEU A 245 6.61 -15.51 -9.60
N LEU A 246 6.32 -14.44 -10.34
CA LEU A 246 5.33 -13.43 -9.95
C LEU A 246 3.93 -14.02 -9.88
N LEU A 247 3.54 -14.85 -10.85
CA LEU A 247 2.25 -15.54 -10.86
C LEU A 247 2.10 -16.43 -9.63
N LEU A 248 3.03 -17.35 -9.41
CA LEU A 248 2.98 -18.29 -8.28
C LEU A 248 3.08 -17.56 -6.94
N GLY A 249 3.99 -16.60 -6.80
CA GLY A 249 4.13 -15.76 -5.59
C GLY A 249 2.84 -14.99 -5.29
N GLY A 250 2.22 -14.42 -6.33
CA GLY A 250 0.94 -13.72 -6.22
C GLY A 250 -0.22 -14.64 -5.83
N LEU A 251 -0.35 -15.79 -6.50
CA LEU A 251 -1.40 -16.78 -6.19
C LEU A 251 -1.29 -17.33 -4.76
N ILE A 252 -0.08 -17.72 -4.33
CA ILE A 252 0.16 -18.22 -2.98
C ILE A 252 -0.11 -17.13 -1.94
N SER A 253 0.30 -15.89 -2.21
CA SER A 253 0.06 -14.76 -1.30
C SER A 253 -1.44 -14.43 -1.21
N ALA A 254 -2.16 -14.45 -2.34
CA ALA A 254 -3.60 -14.24 -2.36
C ALA A 254 -4.35 -15.37 -1.63
N ALA A 255 -4.00 -16.63 -1.89
CA ALA A 255 -4.61 -17.78 -1.21
C ALA A 255 -4.37 -17.72 0.31
N THR A 256 -3.14 -17.47 0.73
CA THR A 256 -2.78 -17.33 2.15
C THR A 256 -3.51 -16.16 2.81
N GLY A 257 -3.52 -14.99 2.14
CA GLY A 257 -4.21 -13.79 2.61
C GLY A 257 -5.72 -14.04 2.80
N GLY A 258 -6.38 -14.65 1.80
CA GLY A 258 -7.81 -14.96 1.85
C GLY A 258 -8.16 -15.98 2.92
N LEU A 259 -7.42 -17.09 2.97
CA LEU A 259 -7.66 -18.17 3.94
C LEU A 259 -7.47 -17.68 5.38
N LEU A 260 -6.37 -16.96 5.63
CA LEU A 260 -6.08 -16.47 6.98
C LEU A 260 -6.97 -15.28 7.37
N ALA A 261 -7.45 -14.45 6.43
CA ALA A 261 -8.45 -13.43 6.69
C ALA A 261 -9.75 -14.03 7.23
N ALA A 262 -10.21 -15.16 6.67
CA ALA A 262 -11.45 -15.83 7.08
C ALA A 262 -11.48 -16.24 8.56
N VAL A 263 -10.33 -16.55 9.15
CA VAL A 263 -10.22 -17.04 10.53
C VAL A 263 -9.86 -15.97 11.55
N GLN A 264 -9.58 -14.72 11.11
CA GLN A 264 -9.23 -13.62 12.02
C GLN A 264 -10.37 -13.30 13.00
N ARG A 265 -9.98 -12.77 14.16
CA ARG A 265 -10.90 -12.45 15.27
C ARG A 265 -10.79 -10.99 15.72
N GLY A 266 -10.18 -10.13 14.92
CA GLY A 266 -9.99 -8.70 15.20
C GLY A 266 -9.90 -7.89 13.92
N LEU A 267 -10.19 -6.60 14.01
CA LEU A 267 -10.24 -5.69 12.87
C LEU A 267 -8.87 -5.48 12.24
N ARG A 268 -7.84 -5.25 13.05
CA ARG A 268 -6.46 -4.97 12.60
C ARG A 268 -5.80 -6.17 11.93
N PRO A 269 -5.77 -7.37 12.51
CA PRO A 269 -5.21 -8.54 11.83
C PRO A 269 -5.93 -8.84 10.51
N LEU A 270 -7.26 -8.65 10.46
CA LEU A 270 -8.04 -8.84 9.24
C LEU A 270 -7.60 -7.88 8.13
N LEU A 271 -7.35 -6.60 8.46
CA LEU A 271 -6.81 -5.62 7.50
C LEU A 271 -5.48 -6.09 6.90
N GLY A 272 -4.56 -6.61 7.73
CA GLY A 272 -3.26 -7.10 7.26
C GLY A 272 -3.38 -8.24 6.25
N TYR A 273 -4.23 -9.25 6.53
CA TYR A 273 -4.43 -10.38 5.62
C TYR A 273 -5.25 -10.01 4.38
N ALA A 274 -6.22 -9.10 4.48
CA ALA A 274 -6.92 -8.55 3.33
C ALA A 274 -5.97 -7.76 2.40
N ALA A 275 -5.03 -7.01 2.99
CA ALA A 275 -4.00 -6.30 2.24
C ALA A 275 -3.01 -7.26 1.55
N LEU A 276 -2.70 -8.41 2.16
CA LEU A 276 -1.87 -9.46 1.55
C LEU A 276 -2.60 -10.12 0.37
N PHE A 277 -3.88 -10.46 0.53
CA PHE A 277 -4.71 -10.98 -0.56
C PHE A 277 -4.72 -10.05 -1.77
N ASP A 278 -5.01 -8.77 -1.52
CA ASP A 278 -5.12 -7.77 -2.56
C ASP A 278 -3.78 -7.53 -3.28
N LEU A 279 -2.66 -7.48 -2.53
CA LEU A 279 -1.32 -7.39 -3.12
C LEU A 279 -1.00 -8.62 -3.99
N GLY A 280 -1.37 -9.81 -3.53
CA GLY A 280 -1.22 -11.05 -4.31
C GLY A 280 -1.94 -10.96 -5.67
N CYS A 281 -3.16 -10.42 -5.69
CA CYS A 281 -3.89 -10.21 -6.94
C CYS A 281 -3.23 -9.18 -7.87
N LEU A 282 -2.61 -8.11 -7.33
CA LEU A 282 -1.84 -7.16 -8.14
C LEU A 282 -0.61 -7.83 -8.78
N LEU A 283 0.06 -8.73 -8.04
CA LEU A 283 1.20 -9.49 -8.59
C LEU A 283 0.74 -10.44 -9.70
N VAL A 284 -0.40 -11.11 -9.54
CA VAL A 284 -1.00 -11.95 -10.59
C VAL A 284 -1.35 -11.11 -11.81
N ALA A 285 -1.94 -9.92 -11.64
CA ALA A 285 -2.27 -9.02 -12.74
C ALA A 285 -1.01 -8.59 -13.52
N LEU A 286 0.07 -8.28 -12.80
CA LEU A 286 1.35 -7.96 -13.43
C LEU A 286 1.95 -9.16 -14.18
N ALA A 287 1.84 -10.36 -13.62
CA ALA A 287 2.40 -11.58 -14.19
C ALA A 287 1.65 -12.09 -15.44
N THR A 288 0.32 -11.86 -15.51
CA THR A 288 -0.52 -12.34 -16.62
C THR A 288 -0.20 -11.59 -17.91
N GLY A 289 0.17 -10.30 -17.82
CA GLY A 289 0.64 -9.50 -18.97
C GLY A 289 -0.39 -9.21 -20.06
N GLY A 290 -1.65 -9.65 -19.91
CA GLY A 290 -2.72 -9.37 -20.86
C GLY A 290 -3.20 -7.91 -20.79
N PRO A 291 -3.89 -7.41 -21.82
CA PRO A 291 -4.33 -6.02 -21.88
C PRO A 291 -5.32 -5.67 -20.76
N ASP A 292 -6.22 -6.57 -20.40
CA ASP A 292 -7.16 -6.38 -19.31
C ASP A 292 -6.46 -6.49 -17.95
N SER A 293 -5.49 -7.39 -17.81
CA SER A 293 -4.66 -7.51 -16.60
C SER A 293 -3.81 -6.28 -16.37
N ALA A 294 -3.28 -5.65 -17.42
CA ALA A 294 -2.54 -4.40 -17.32
C ALA A 294 -3.43 -3.24 -16.81
N LEU A 295 -4.65 -3.13 -17.34
CA LEU A 295 -5.65 -2.19 -16.83
C LEU A 295 -6.04 -2.50 -15.38
N ALA A 296 -6.23 -3.78 -15.05
CA ALA A 296 -6.51 -4.26 -13.71
C ALA A 296 -5.42 -3.88 -12.71
N PHE A 297 -4.16 -3.99 -13.11
CA PHE A 297 -3.02 -3.61 -12.29
C PHE A 297 -3.05 -2.11 -11.96
N TYR A 298 -3.08 -1.22 -12.97
CA TYR A 298 -3.06 0.23 -12.72
C TYR A 298 -4.28 0.74 -11.97
N ALA A 299 -5.48 0.30 -12.35
CA ALA A 299 -6.71 0.65 -11.64
C ALA A 299 -6.72 0.06 -10.20
N GLY A 300 -6.18 -1.14 -10.04
CA GLY A 300 -6.07 -1.81 -8.75
C GLY A 300 -5.19 -1.08 -7.74
N LEU A 301 -4.13 -0.36 -8.16
CA LEU A 301 -3.29 0.44 -7.27
C LEU A 301 -4.09 1.52 -6.55
N ALA A 302 -4.94 2.26 -7.27
CA ALA A 302 -5.78 3.31 -6.70
C ALA A 302 -6.90 2.72 -5.83
N ALA A 303 -7.55 1.64 -6.29
CA ALA A 303 -8.58 0.95 -5.53
C ALA A 303 -8.04 0.39 -4.20
N ARG A 304 -6.81 -0.18 -4.21
CA ARG A 304 -6.10 -0.64 -3.01
C ARG A 304 -5.88 0.49 -2.01
N ALA A 305 -5.32 1.62 -2.47
CA ALA A 305 -5.04 2.77 -1.61
C ALA A 305 -6.33 3.27 -0.93
N LEU A 306 -7.43 3.36 -1.68
CA LEU A 306 -8.74 3.75 -1.18
C LEU A 306 -9.30 2.73 -0.17
N GLY A 307 -9.24 1.43 -0.47
CA GLY A 307 -9.69 0.35 0.42
C GLY A 307 -8.94 0.33 1.74
N LEU A 308 -7.59 0.46 1.70
CA LEU A 308 -6.75 0.52 2.90
C LEU A 308 -7.04 1.78 3.73
N ALA A 309 -7.16 2.95 3.08
CA ALA A 309 -7.46 4.21 3.76
C ALA A 309 -8.82 4.14 4.47
N LEU A 310 -9.84 3.67 3.78
CA LEU A 310 -11.20 3.57 4.33
C LEU A 310 -11.27 2.56 5.49
N THR A 311 -10.69 1.36 5.32
CA THR A 311 -10.68 0.33 6.37
C THR A 311 -9.85 0.77 7.58
N GLY A 312 -8.68 1.37 7.36
CA GLY A 312 -7.81 1.86 8.42
C GLY A 312 -8.44 2.99 9.22
N ALA A 313 -9.04 3.99 8.53
CA ALA A 313 -9.74 5.09 9.17
C ALA A 313 -10.96 4.62 9.97
N ALA A 314 -11.78 3.73 9.40
CA ALA A 314 -12.95 3.18 10.09
C ALA A 314 -12.54 2.32 11.31
N THR A 315 -11.49 1.50 11.18
CA THR A 315 -10.94 0.73 12.30
C THR A 315 -10.43 1.65 13.41
N ALA A 316 -9.77 2.78 13.07
CA ALA A 316 -9.30 3.76 14.05
C ALA A 316 -10.47 4.43 14.79
N ALA A 317 -11.54 4.80 14.08
CA ALA A 317 -12.73 5.40 14.66
C ALA A 317 -13.44 4.43 15.63
N ILE A 318 -13.64 3.19 15.21
CA ILE A 318 -14.26 2.15 16.04
C ILE A 318 -13.40 1.89 17.29
N ARG A 319 -12.10 1.72 17.11
CA ARG A 319 -11.19 1.45 18.22
C ARG A 319 -11.10 2.61 19.22
N LEU A 320 -11.12 3.85 18.75
CA LEU A 320 -11.11 5.01 19.64
C LEU A 320 -12.37 5.06 20.52
N ALA A 321 -13.52 4.68 19.97
CA ALA A 321 -14.78 4.70 20.71
C ALA A 321 -14.94 3.50 21.67
N VAL A 322 -14.53 2.30 21.24
CA VAL A 322 -14.77 1.06 21.97
C VAL A 322 -13.58 0.69 22.88
N GLY A 323 -12.36 1.15 22.56
CA GLY A 323 -11.12 0.79 23.28
C GLY A 323 -10.52 -0.55 22.85
N GLU A 324 -11.27 -1.38 22.11
CA GLU A 324 -10.89 -2.71 21.67
C GLU A 324 -11.08 -2.86 20.14
N ASP A 325 -10.46 -3.91 19.57
CA ASP A 325 -10.60 -4.27 18.17
C ASP A 325 -10.89 -5.77 17.94
N THR A 326 -11.11 -6.52 19.04
CA THR A 326 -11.51 -7.93 18.97
C THR A 326 -13.01 -8.06 18.68
N PHE A 327 -13.41 -9.06 17.91
CA PHE A 327 -14.83 -9.27 17.57
C PHE A 327 -15.72 -9.44 18.80
N VAL A 328 -15.18 -9.96 19.92
CA VAL A 328 -15.93 -10.11 21.16
C VAL A 328 -16.21 -8.76 21.81
N GLY A 329 -15.22 -7.86 21.85
CA GLY A 329 -15.36 -6.52 22.42
C GLY A 329 -16.20 -5.56 21.57
N LEU A 330 -16.40 -5.88 20.29
CA LEU A 330 -17.14 -5.02 19.33
C LEU A 330 -18.65 -5.25 19.31
N ARG A 331 -19.22 -6.09 20.18
CA ARG A 331 -20.66 -6.38 20.19
C ARG A 331 -21.49 -5.10 20.41
N GLY A 332 -22.49 -4.88 19.58
CA GLY A 332 -23.35 -3.70 19.63
C GLY A 332 -22.82 -2.49 18.88
N THR A 333 -21.58 -2.48 18.41
CA THR A 333 -20.94 -1.33 17.74
C THR A 333 -21.69 -0.91 16.45
N ALA A 334 -22.26 -1.86 15.69
CA ALA A 334 -23.01 -1.51 14.48
C ALA A 334 -24.24 -0.63 14.75
N ARG A 335 -24.83 -0.71 15.95
CA ARG A 335 -25.98 0.10 16.35
C ARG A 335 -25.57 1.49 16.82
N THR A 336 -24.42 1.62 17.46
CA THR A 336 -23.91 2.89 17.99
C THR A 336 -23.10 3.69 17.00
N MET A 337 -22.40 3.00 16.08
CA MET A 337 -21.51 3.59 15.05
C MET A 337 -21.80 3.02 13.65
N PRO A 338 -23.03 3.16 13.12
CA PRO A 338 -23.43 2.49 11.87
C PRO A 338 -22.56 2.95 10.68
N LEU A 339 -22.26 4.24 10.58
CA LEU A 339 -21.46 4.79 9.47
C LEU A 339 -20.01 4.28 9.48
N ALA A 340 -19.38 4.18 10.65
CA ALA A 340 -18.03 3.62 10.77
C ALA A 340 -18.03 2.12 10.44
N THR A 341 -19.06 1.38 10.85
CA THR A 341 -19.22 -0.04 10.54
C THR A 341 -19.41 -0.26 9.02
N ILE A 342 -20.27 0.55 8.38
CA ILE A 342 -20.46 0.48 6.91
C ILE A 342 -19.17 0.85 6.18
N ALA A 343 -18.48 1.91 6.61
CA ALA A 343 -17.20 2.33 6.03
C ALA A 343 -16.13 1.23 6.16
N TRP A 344 -16.04 0.59 7.32
CA TRP A 344 -15.14 -0.54 7.54
C TRP A 344 -15.45 -1.72 6.62
N LEU A 345 -16.72 -2.06 6.47
CA LEU A 345 -17.18 -3.14 5.59
C LEU A 345 -16.91 -2.81 4.11
N ALA A 346 -17.23 -1.59 3.68
CA ALA A 346 -17.00 -1.12 2.31
C ALA A 346 -15.51 -1.13 1.93
N GLY A 347 -14.63 -0.67 2.84
CA GLY A 347 -13.19 -0.74 2.63
C GLY A 347 -12.68 -2.18 2.55
N GLY A 348 -13.15 -3.06 3.43
CA GLY A 348 -12.82 -4.49 3.39
C GLY A 348 -13.32 -5.20 2.12
N PHE A 349 -14.52 -4.88 1.68
CA PHE A 349 -15.08 -5.39 0.42
C PHE A 349 -14.33 -4.84 -0.80
N THR A 350 -13.82 -3.61 -0.72
CA THR A 350 -12.91 -3.08 -1.73
C THR A 350 -11.64 -3.93 -1.80
N LEU A 351 -11.01 -4.26 -0.68
CA LEU A 351 -9.83 -5.14 -0.69
C LEU A 351 -10.16 -6.56 -1.19
N ALA A 352 -11.34 -7.07 -0.88
CA ALA A 352 -11.81 -8.37 -1.38
C ALA A 352 -12.14 -8.38 -2.89
N GLY A 353 -12.41 -7.23 -3.49
CA GLY A 353 -12.81 -7.12 -4.91
C GLY A 353 -14.29 -7.43 -5.16
N LEU A 354 -15.16 -7.15 -4.17
CA LEU A 354 -16.59 -7.44 -4.29
C LEU A 354 -17.34 -6.40 -5.15
N PRO A 355 -18.49 -6.77 -5.73
CA PRO A 355 -19.34 -5.86 -6.48
C PRO A 355 -19.66 -4.56 -5.73
N LEU A 356 -19.94 -3.49 -6.45
CA LEU A 356 -20.22 -2.15 -5.96
C LEU A 356 -19.02 -1.44 -5.29
N THR A 357 -17.82 -2.01 -5.33
CA THR A 357 -16.60 -1.39 -4.80
C THR A 357 -15.63 -1.02 -5.91
N ALA A 358 -14.71 -0.09 -5.62
CA ALA A 358 -13.75 0.43 -6.61
C ALA A 358 -12.85 -0.66 -7.22
N SER A 359 -12.58 -1.76 -6.52
CA SER A 359 -11.73 -2.83 -7.01
C SER A 359 -12.47 -3.95 -7.76
N PHE A 360 -13.81 -3.90 -7.86
CA PHE A 360 -14.56 -4.95 -8.56
C PHE A 360 -14.15 -5.07 -10.02
N LEU A 361 -14.20 -3.96 -10.76
CA LEU A 361 -13.86 -4.00 -12.18
C LEU A 361 -12.38 -4.37 -12.43
N PRO A 362 -11.39 -3.84 -11.73
CA PRO A 362 -10.02 -4.36 -11.79
C PRO A 362 -9.92 -5.88 -11.57
N ARG A 363 -10.67 -6.43 -10.61
CA ARG A 363 -10.71 -7.89 -10.39
C ARG A 363 -11.33 -8.65 -11.55
N TRP A 364 -12.43 -8.13 -12.08
CA TRP A 364 -13.09 -8.73 -13.22
C TRP A 364 -12.19 -8.80 -14.46
N LEU A 365 -11.50 -7.70 -14.77
CA LEU A 365 -10.52 -7.62 -15.87
C LEU A 365 -9.38 -8.63 -15.68
N LEU A 366 -8.84 -8.74 -14.47
CA LEU A 366 -7.85 -9.76 -14.13
C LEU A 366 -8.40 -11.18 -14.35
N PHE A 367 -9.63 -11.46 -13.90
CA PHE A 367 -10.23 -12.77 -14.04
C PHE A 367 -10.49 -13.13 -15.50
N HIS A 368 -10.83 -12.16 -16.33
CA HIS A 368 -11.04 -12.35 -17.76
C HIS A 368 -9.77 -12.86 -18.46
N ASP A 369 -8.64 -12.16 -18.31
CA ASP A 369 -7.38 -12.58 -18.91
C ASP A 369 -6.86 -13.90 -18.29
N LEU A 370 -6.94 -14.03 -16.97
CA LEU A 370 -6.45 -15.20 -16.28
C LEU A 370 -7.25 -16.47 -16.67
N ALA A 371 -8.56 -16.34 -16.94
CA ALA A 371 -9.39 -17.45 -17.39
C ALA A 371 -8.98 -17.98 -18.77
N GLN A 372 -8.45 -17.11 -19.62
CA GLN A 372 -7.94 -17.52 -20.94
C GLN A 372 -6.64 -18.34 -20.81
N ALA A 373 -5.82 -18.03 -19.79
CA ALA A 373 -4.61 -18.79 -19.51
C ALA A 373 -4.90 -20.11 -18.77
N ASP A 374 -5.60 -20.05 -17.64
CA ASP A 374 -6.02 -21.21 -16.85
C ASP A 374 -7.13 -20.83 -15.85
N ALA A 375 -8.35 -21.28 -16.11
CA ALA A 375 -9.51 -21.00 -15.27
C ALA A 375 -9.37 -21.47 -13.82
N ARG A 376 -8.50 -22.44 -13.51
CA ARG A 376 -8.27 -22.92 -12.14
C ARG A 376 -7.75 -21.83 -11.22
N TRP A 377 -6.92 -20.93 -11.75
CA TRP A 377 -6.37 -19.79 -10.98
C TRP A 377 -7.44 -18.76 -10.65
N VAL A 378 -8.43 -18.58 -11.52
CA VAL A 378 -9.59 -17.71 -11.23
C VAL A 378 -10.36 -18.23 -10.02
N TRP A 379 -10.67 -19.53 -10.00
CA TRP A 379 -11.40 -20.13 -8.86
C TRP A 379 -10.61 -20.03 -7.54
N LEU A 380 -9.29 -20.16 -7.60
CA LEU A 380 -8.44 -19.95 -6.43
C LEU A 380 -8.55 -18.51 -5.92
N LEU A 381 -8.45 -17.50 -6.80
CA LEU A 381 -8.55 -16.08 -6.41
C LEU A 381 -9.95 -15.72 -5.93
N VAL A 382 -11.01 -16.23 -6.57
CA VAL A 382 -12.40 -16.04 -6.13
C VAL A 382 -12.59 -16.65 -4.74
N GLY A 383 -12.15 -17.90 -4.53
CA GLY A 383 -12.23 -18.57 -3.22
C GLY A 383 -11.47 -17.81 -2.13
N ALA A 384 -10.28 -17.28 -2.45
CA ALA A 384 -9.52 -16.44 -1.54
C ALA A 384 -10.22 -15.11 -1.22
N GLY A 385 -10.83 -14.45 -2.22
CA GLY A 385 -11.64 -13.25 -2.05
C GLY A 385 -12.88 -13.49 -1.19
N VAL A 386 -13.54 -14.63 -1.37
CA VAL A 386 -14.64 -15.07 -0.49
C VAL A 386 -14.13 -15.26 0.94
N GLY A 387 -12.92 -15.79 1.12
CA GLY A 387 -12.29 -15.89 2.46
C GLY A 387 -12.14 -14.54 3.15
N VAL A 388 -11.68 -13.50 2.42
CA VAL A 388 -11.63 -12.12 2.95
C VAL A 388 -13.04 -11.64 3.30
N ALA A 389 -14.01 -11.82 2.41
CA ALA A 389 -15.41 -11.42 2.64
C ALA A 389 -16.00 -12.09 3.88
N ILE A 390 -15.76 -13.39 4.08
CA ILE A 390 -16.19 -14.13 5.29
C ILE A 390 -15.59 -13.49 6.54
N GLY A 391 -14.30 -13.10 6.54
CA GLY A 391 -13.68 -12.41 7.65
C GLY A 391 -14.41 -11.12 8.04
N TYR A 392 -14.73 -10.28 7.04
CA TYR A 392 -15.48 -9.03 7.26
C TYR A 392 -16.94 -9.27 7.66
N LEU A 393 -17.63 -10.25 7.07
CA LEU A 393 -19.00 -10.62 7.46
C LEU A 393 -19.06 -11.17 8.90
N ARG A 394 -18.07 -11.95 9.33
CA ARG A 394 -17.95 -12.40 10.72
C ARG A 394 -17.77 -11.23 11.68
N GLY A 395 -16.93 -10.24 11.30
CA GLY A 395 -16.79 -9.00 12.07
C GLY A 395 -18.10 -8.22 12.14
N LEU A 396 -18.81 -8.05 11.02
CA LEU A 396 -20.13 -7.42 10.98
C LEU A 396 -21.14 -8.14 11.88
N ASN A 397 -21.22 -9.47 11.79
CA ASN A 397 -22.12 -10.27 12.64
C ASN A 397 -21.80 -10.06 14.14
N ALA A 398 -20.52 -10.00 14.50
CA ALA A 398 -20.11 -9.70 15.86
C ALA A 398 -20.55 -8.28 16.28
N MET A 399 -20.40 -7.26 15.44
CA MET A 399 -20.82 -5.89 15.71
C MET A 399 -22.35 -5.73 15.82
N LEU A 400 -23.13 -6.58 15.12
CA LEU A 400 -24.59 -6.60 15.20
C LEU A 400 -25.12 -7.34 16.43
N ALA A 401 -24.34 -8.24 17.01
CA ALA A 401 -24.72 -9.02 18.19
C ALA A 401 -25.02 -8.10 19.38
N LEU A 402 -25.87 -8.60 20.29
CA LEU A 402 -26.23 -7.83 21.50
C LEU A 402 -24.97 -7.58 22.37
N PRO A 403 -24.82 -6.36 22.93
CA PRO A 403 -23.69 -6.04 23.80
C PRO A 403 -23.75 -6.90 25.07
N VAL A 404 -22.59 -7.25 25.63
CA VAL A 404 -22.49 -7.87 26.92
C VAL A 404 -22.92 -6.83 27.96
N GLU A 405 -23.63 -7.23 29.02
CA GLU A 405 -24.21 -6.30 30.02
C GLU A 405 -23.20 -5.32 30.65
N SER A 406 -21.93 -5.72 30.79
CA SER A 406 -20.85 -4.85 31.27
C SER A 406 -20.50 -3.70 30.29
N ALA A 407 -20.70 -3.89 28.99
CA ALA A 407 -20.44 -2.89 27.96
C ALA A 407 -21.58 -1.86 27.78
N ARG A 408 -22.76 -2.14 28.35
CA ARG A 408 -23.93 -1.24 28.31
C ARG A 408 -23.73 0.12 28.99
N ARG A 409 -22.74 0.21 29.91
CA ARG A 409 -22.50 1.40 30.76
C ARG A 409 -21.43 2.37 30.23
N ALA A 410 -20.70 2.04 29.20
CA ALA A 410 -19.76 2.98 28.59
C ALA A 410 -20.58 4.02 27.78
N ASN A 411 -20.62 5.25 28.26
CA ASN A 411 -21.00 6.40 27.44
C ASN A 411 -19.97 6.47 26.30
N LEU A 412 -20.30 5.84 25.15
CA LEU A 412 -19.45 5.93 23.98
C LEU A 412 -19.35 7.40 23.59
N PRO A 413 -18.15 7.95 23.41
CA PRO A 413 -17.99 9.32 22.96
C PRO A 413 -18.73 9.49 21.63
N ASN A 414 -19.43 10.62 21.48
CA ASN A 414 -20.07 10.94 20.21
C ASN A 414 -19.02 10.87 19.09
N PRO A 415 -19.32 10.19 17.98
CA PRO A 415 -18.39 10.09 16.86
C PRO A 415 -18.07 11.50 16.36
N ASP A 416 -16.78 11.78 16.16
CA ASP A 416 -16.34 13.08 15.62
C ASP A 416 -16.97 13.29 14.25
N ARG A 417 -17.68 14.43 14.09
CA ARG A 417 -18.43 14.75 12.87
C ARG A 417 -17.52 14.82 11.63
N LEU A 418 -16.29 15.35 11.79
CA LEU A 418 -15.35 15.44 10.67
C LEU A 418 -14.81 14.08 10.29
N ALA A 419 -14.38 13.28 11.26
CA ALA A 419 -13.92 11.91 11.00
C ALA A 419 -15.02 11.10 10.31
N THR A 420 -16.27 11.23 10.78
CA THR A 420 -17.43 10.58 10.16
C THR A 420 -17.67 11.09 8.74
N ALA A 421 -17.57 12.41 8.49
CA ALA A 421 -17.73 12.98 7.15
C ALA A 421 -16.67 12.46 6.17
N ILE A 422 -15.42 12.35 6.61
CA ILE A 422 -14.34 11.77 5.78
C ILE A 422 -14.62 10.29 5.48
N LEU A 423 -15.05 9.51 6.46
CA LEU A 423 -15.40 8.10 6.25
C LEU A 423 -16.55 7.96 5.24
N VAL A 424 -17.59 8.79 5.35
CA VAL A 424 -18.71 8.81 4.41
C VAL A 424 -18.23 9.20 3.02
N ALA A 425 -17.41 10.26 2.90
CA ALA A 425 -16.88 10.71 1.61
C ALA A 425 -16.03 9.62 0.92
N LEU A 426 -15.12 8.95 1.66
CA LEU A 426 -14.33 7.84 1.13
C LEU A 426 -15.21 6.63 0.76
N GLY A 427 -16.23 6.32 1.57
CA GLY A 427 -17.19 5.26 1.28
C GLY A 427 -18.01 5.56 0.02
N LEU A 428 -18.51 6.79 -0.12
CA LEU A 428 -19.23 7.24 -1.32
C LEU A 428 -18.30 7.23 -2.56
N LEU A 429 -17.04 7.63 -2.41
CA LEU A 429 -16.07 7.57 -3.50
C LEU A 429 -15.84 6.12 -3.94
N THR A 430 -15.69 5.19 -3.00
CA THR A 430 -15.54 3.75 -3.28
C THR A 430 -16.75 3.21 -4.03
N LEU A 431 -17.95 3.56 -3.59
CA LEU A 431 -19.22 3.17 -4.23
C LEU A 431 -19.36 3.79 -5.62
N ALA A 432 -19.05 5.09 -5.74
CA ALA A 432 -19.12 5.81 -7.02
C ALA A 432 -18.17 5.21 -8.05
N LEU A 433 -16.92 4.89 -7.67
CA LEU A 433 -15.96 4.23 -8.55
C LEU A 433 -16.33 2.77 -8.86
N GLY A 434 -17.07 2.10 -7.98
CA GLY A 434 -17.62 0.77 -8.23
C GLY A 434 -18.80 0.77 -9.22
N LEU A 435 -19.68 1.78 -9.13
CA LEU A 435 -20.83 1.93 -10.02
C LEU A 435 -20.46 2.61 -11.36
N PHE A 436 -19.57 3.58 -11.32
CA PHE A 436 -19.10 4.36 -12.46
C PHE A 436 -17.58 4.24 -12.60
N PRO A 437 -17.06 3.11 -13.07
CA PRO A 437 -15.61 2.84 -13.09
C PRO A 437 -14.87 3.58 -14.21
N GLN A 438 -15.56 4.32 -15.08
CA GLN A 438 -14.97 5.00 -16.25
C GLN A 438 -13.81 5.94 -15.86
N PRO A 439 -13.88 6.78 -14.82
CA PRO A 439 -12.76 7.66 -14.47
C PRO A 439 -11.50 6.85 -14.09
N LEU A 440 -11.68 5.77 -13.32
CA LEU A 440 -10.60 4.89 -12.90
C LEU A 440 -9.96 4.17 -14.09
N LEU A 441 -10.78 3.67 -15.01
CA LEU A 441 -10.31 3.01 -16.24
C LEU A 441 -9.63 3.98 -17.21
N GLN A 442 -10.16 5.21 -17.35
CA GLN A 442 -9.53 6.22 -18.21
C GLN A 442 -8.14 6.58 -17.70
N ALA A 443 -7.99 6.79 -16.39
CA ALA A 443 -6.68 7.02 -15.78
C ALA A 443 -5.73 5.82 -15.97
N ALA A 444 -6.23 4.59 -15.81
CA ALA A 444 -5.45 3.37 -16.04
C ALA A 444 -5.05 3.22 -17.53
N LYS A 445 -5.96 3.50 -18.47
CA LYS A 445 -5.66 3.49 -19.92
C LYS A 445 -4.63 4.53 -20.28
N GLN A 446 -4.73 5.73 -19.74
CA GLN A 446 -3.76 6.79 -19.96
C GLN A 446 -2.37 6.38 -19.46
N LEU A 447 -2.29 5.79 -18.24
CA LEU A 447 -1.04 5.25 -17.70
C LEU A 447 -0.48 4.14 -18.59
N LEU A 448 -1.32 3.20 -19.01
CA LEU A 448 -0.91 2.08 -19.86
C LEU A 448 -0.38 2.56 -21.22
N SER A 449 -0.98 3.62 -21.79
CA SER A 449 -0.49 4.19 -23.06
C SER A 449 0.86 4.90 -22.93
N LEU A 450 1.13 5.49 -21.75
CA LEU A 450 2.39 6.20 -21.46
C LEU A 450 3.49 5.28 -20.92
N TYR A 451 3.08 4.20 -20.27
CA TYR A 451 3.98 3.25 -19.63
C TYR A 451 3.42 1.82 -19.79
N PRO A 452 3.63 1.20 -20.95
CA PRO A 452 3.14 -0.16 -21.21
C PRO A 452 3.80 -1.16 -20.26
N LEU A 453 3.02 -2.13 -19.78
CA LEU A 453 3.58 -3.24 -19.01
C LEU A 453 4.40 -4.15 -19.91
N PRO A 454 5.56 -4.66 -19.45
CA PRO A 454 6.30 -5.65 -20.20
C PRO A 454 5.50 -6.95 -20.30
N LEU A 455 5.53 -7.59 -21.46
CA LEU A 455 5.03 -8.95 -21.63
C LEU A 455 5.99 -9.91 -20.91
N LEU A 456 5.49 -10.62 -19.88
CA LEU A 456 6.27 -11.52 -19.03
C LEU A 456 6.06 -12.99 -19.40
#